data_0988bf6d7a4abec211290557bb22c8b9
#
_entry.id   0988bf6d7a4abec211290557bb22c8b9
#
_cell.length_a   1.000
_cell.length_b   1.000
_cell.length_c   1.000
_cell.angle_alpha   90.00
_cell.angle_beta   90.00
_cell.angle_gamma   90.00
#
_symmetry.space_group_name_H-M   'P 1'
#
loop_
_entity.id
_entity.type
_entity.pdbx_description
1 polymer ?
#
loop_
_entity_poly.entity_id
_entity_poly.type
_entity_poly.pdbx_seq_one_letter_code
_entity_poly.pdbx_strand_id
1 'polypeptide(L)'
;STPKPSSAASDVYKRQTNPFAFGEFEVFEGRNSYNVTKANIQNYFRELVLDLDAASLAFYFAEFAEYYCQENNDEREMLKLLYQSFRALENSRYSKELVRAVFELKAITINGEGPQVFACMHCHAKEDLCFFSVKRGGIFCRTCAKEVQGMYISDSTRYTMQYIISTPVARLYSFTVSEEVLRELKMIMKEYMAYYVHHDFKSLSIFG
;
A
#
# COMPACT_ATOMS: atom_id res chain seq x y z
N SER A 1 -19.25 -28.60 31.15
CA SER A 1 -19.34 -28.81 29.70
C SER A 1 -19.87 -27.53 29.04
N THR A 2 -18.97 -26.77 28.41
CA THR A 2 -19.30 -25.61 27.60
C THR A 2 -20.03 -26.05 26.33
N PRO A 3 -21.16 -25.46 25.94
CA PRO A 3 -21.87 -25.84 24.75
C PRO A 3 -21.01 -25.54 23.50
N LYS A 4 -20.86 -26.55 22.64
CA LYS A 4 -20.26 -26.42 21.32
C LYS A 4 -21.12 -25.44 20.50
N PRO A 5 -20.58 -24.39 19.85
CA PRO A 5 -21.38 -23.50 19.03
C PRO A 5 -22.09 -24.32 17.94
N SER A 6 -23.37 -24.06 17.72
CA SER A 6 -24.16 -24.73 16.71
C SER A 6 -23.62 -24.43 15.31
N SER A 7 -23.77 -25.34 14.36
CA SER A 7 -23.33 -25.18 12.95
C SER A 7 -23.88 -23.89 12.31
N ALA A 8 -25.07 -23.46 12.71
CA ALA A 8 -25.69 -22.20 12.27
C ALA A 8 -24.90 -20.95 12.70
N ALA A 9 -24.31 -20.91 13.90
CA ALA A 9 -23.44 -19.82 14.34
C ALA A 9 -22.14 -19.76 13.51
N SER A 10 -21.51 -20.92 13.22
CA SER A 10 -20.35 -21.03 12.36
C SER A 10 -20.62 -20.54 10.92
N ASP A 11 -21.81 -20.81 10.38
CA ASP A 11 -22.20 -20.38 9.02
C ASP A 11 -22.54 -18.88 8.94
N VAL A 12 -23.09 -18.30 10.01
CA VAL A 12 -23.30 -16.84 10.13
C VAL A 12 -21.96 -16.11 10.18
N TYR A 13 -20.96 -16.60 10.92
CA TYR A 13 -19.62 -16.02 10.97
C TYR A 13 -18.88 -16.13 9.64
N LYS A 14 -18.97 -17.27 8.96
CA LYS A 14 -18.37 -17.44 7.62
C LYS A 14 -18.97 -16.50 6.57
N ARG A 15 -20.25 -16.12 6.70
CA ARG A 15 -20.88 -15.12 5.82
C ARG A 15 -20.52 -13.68 6.20
N GLN A 16 -20.17 -13.43 7.45
CA GLN A 16 -19.77 -12.08 7.94
C GLN A 16 -18.28 -11.79 7.75
N THR A 17 -17.44 -12.81 7.58
CA THR A 17 -16.00 -12.67 7.34
C THR A 17 -15.66 -12.90 5.87
N ASN A 18 -16.35 -12.21 4.95
CA ASN A 18 -15.92 -12.16 3.57
C ASN A 18 -14.53 -11.49 3.47
N PRO A 19 -13.72 -11.86 2.46
CA PRO A 19 -12.49 -11.16 2.19
C PRO A 19 -12.74 -9.65 2.17
N PHE A 20 -11.80 -8.89 2.74
CA PHE A 20 -11.83 -7.43 2.86
C PHE A 20 -12.91 -6.84 3.76
N ALA A 21 -13.69 -7.66 4.51
CA ALA A 21 -14.62 -7.12 5.50
C ALA A 21 -13.87 -6.26 6.53
N PHE A 22 -14.30 -5.00 6.67
CA PHE A 22 -13.71 -4.04 7.58
C PHE A 22 -14.69 -3.68 8.70
N GLY A 23 -14.22 -3.72 9.94
CA GLY A 23 -15.06 -3.46 11.11
C GLY A 23 -14.35 -3.76 12.41
N GLU A 24 -15.13 -3.89 13.47
CA GLU A 24 -14.66 -4.26 14.80
C GLU A 24 -14.86 -5.75 15.02
N PHE A 25 -13.82 -6.42 15.50
CA PHE A 25 -13.80 -7.84 15.79
C PHE A 25 -13.48 -8.07 17.25
N GLU A 26 -14.33 -8.81 17.94
CA GLU A 26 -14.00 -9.35 19.26
C GLU A 26 -13.31 -10.70 19.05
N VAL A 27 -12.10 -10.83 19.58
CA VAL A 27 -11.31 -12.05 19.47
C VAL A 27 -11.03 -12.63 20.85
N PHE A 28 -11.11 -13.94 20.97
CA PHE A 28 -10.70 -14.68 22.14
C PHE A 28 -9.31 -15.28 21.88
N GLU A 29 -8.37 -14.95 22.72
CA GLU A 29 -7.02 -15.50 22.67
C GLU A 29 -7.01 -16.89 23.32
N GLY A 30 -6.76 -17.93 22.52
CA GLY A 30 -6.52 -19.29 22.97
C GLY A 30 -5.02 -19.54 23.16
N ARG A 31 -4.66 -20.77 23.54
CA ARG A 31 -3.23 -21.13 23.75
C ARG A 31 -2.37 -20.99 22.49
N ASN A 32 -2.91 -21.26 21.31
CA ASN A 32 -2.18 -21.30 20.04
C ASN A 32 -2.97 -20.67 18.87
N SER A 33 -4.06 -19.96 19.13
CA SER A 33 -4.89 -19.35 18.08
C SER A 33 -5.82 -18.30 18.63
N TYR A 34 -6.19 -17.35 17.77
CA TYR A 34 -7.24 -16.37 18.03
C TYR A 34 -8.55 -16.85 17.39
N ASN A 35 -9.65 -16.75 18.14
CA ASN A 35 -10.98 -17.09 17.63
C ASN A 35 -11.85 -15.83 17.63
N VAL A 36 -12.41 -15.51 16.45
CA VAL A 36 -13.38 -14.42 16.35
C VAL A 36 -14.68 -14.84 17.03
N THR A 37 -15.08 -14.09 18.05
CA THR A 37 -16.31 -14.34 18.82
C THR A 37 -17.46 -13.44 18.39
N LYS A 38 -17.14 -12.23 17.86
CA LYS A 38 -18.12 -11.28 17.35
C LYS A 38 -17.48 -10.42 16.26
N ALA A 39 -18.28 -10.03 15.28
CA ALA A 39 -17.87 -9.10 14.23
C ALA A 39 -18.97 -8.05 14.03
N ASN A 40 -18.58 -6.78 14.06
CA ASN A 40 -19.42 -5.63 13.70
C ASN A 40 -18.85 -5.00 12.43
N ILE A 41 -19.33 -5.46 11.27
CA ILE A 41 -18.79 -5.06 9.97
C ILE A 41 -19.38 -3.71 9.56
N GLN A 42 -18.49 -2.76 9.31
CA GLN A 42 -18.81 -1.42 8.86
C GLN A 42 -18.77 -1.29 7.32
N ASN A 43 -17.88 -2.05 6.66
CA ASN A 43 -17.79 -2.07 5.21
C ASN A 43 -17.43 -3.49 4.72
N TYR A 44 -18.15 -3.97 3.70
CA TYR A 44 -17.92 -5.29 3.09
C TYR A 44 -17.12 -5.22 1.79
N PHE A 45 -16.86 -4.03 1.25
CA PHE A 45 -16.18 -3.82 -0.03
C PHE A 45 -16.69 -4.76 -1.14
N ARG A 46 -18.00 -4.78 -1.34
CA ARG A 46 -18.67 -5.75 -2.24
C ARG A 46 -18.29 -5.56 -3.70
N GLU A 47 -18.17 -4.31 -4.14
CA GLU A 47 -17.78 -3.98 -5.51
C GLU A 47 -16.35 -4.40 -5.81
N LEU A 48 -15.48 -4.32 -4.81
CA LEU A 48 -14.08 -4.77 -4.90
C LEU A 48 -13.98 -6.26 -5.24
N VAL A 49 -14.84 -7.09 -4.65
CA VAL A 49 -14.82 -8.56 -4.86
C VAL A 49 -15.36 -8.94 -6.24
N LEU A 50 -16.20 -8.08 -6.84
CA LEU A 50 -16.78 -8.33 -8.17
C LEU A 50 -15.83 -7.97 -9.33
N ASP A 51 -14.83 -7.14 -9.08
CA ASP A 51 -13.80 -6.75 -10.05
C ASP A 51 -12.52 -7.58 -9.81
N LEU A 52 -12.20 -8.50 -10.71
CA LEU A 52 -11.08 -9.44 -10.56
C LEU A 52 -9.73 -8.74 -10.37
N ASP A 53 -9.47 -7.68 -11.14
CA ASP A 53 -8.20 -6.93 -11.04
C ASP A 53 -8.12 -6.13 -9.73
N ALA A 54 -9.25 -5.54 -9.31
CA ALA A 54 -9.30 -4.83 -8.04
C ALA A 54 -9.16 -5.79 -6.85
N ALA A 55 -9.83 -6.95 -6.89
CA ALA A 55 -9.70 -7.98 -5.87
C ALA A 55 -8.26 -8.51 -5.77
N SER A 56 -7.60 -8.74 -6.91
CA SER A 56 -6.19 -9.15 -6.98
C SER A 56 -5.27 -8.15 -6.26
N LEU A 57 -5.42 -6.86 -6.57
CA LEU A 57 -4.65 -5.82 -5.91
C LEU A 57 -4.98 -5.71 -4.42
N ALA A 58 -6.22 -5.90 -4.03
CA ALA A 58 -6.61 -5.88 -2.62
C ALA A 58 -5.98 -7.04 -1.82
N PHE A 59 -5.91 -8.24 -2.39
CA PHE A 59 -5.16 -9.35 -1.81
C PHE A 59 -3.67 -9.04 -1.71
N TYR A 60 -3.09 -8.46 -2.75
CA TYR A 60 -1.70 -8.00 -2.72
C TYR A 60 -1.46 -6.98 -1.61
N PHE A 61 -2.33 -5.99 -1.44
CA PHE A 61 -2.20 -4.99 -0.38
C PHE A 61 -2.32 -5.62 1.01
N ALA A 62 -3.20 -6.59 1.18
CA ALA A 62 -3.33 -7.31 2.44
C ALA A 62 -2.08 -8.15 2.76
N GLU A 63 -1.55 -8.88 1.78
CA GLU A 63 -0.29 -9.65 1.92
C GLU A 63 0.90 -8.72 2.21
N PHE A 64 0.94 -7.54 1.57
CA PHE A 64 1.94 -6.52 1.83
C PHE A 64 1.89 -5.99 3.27
N ALA A 65 0.69 -5.70 3.75
CA ALA A 65 0.50 -5.29 5.13
C ALA A 65 0.89 -6.40 6.12
N GLU A 66 0.53 -7.66 5.84
CA GLU A 66 0.94 -8.81 6.66
C GLU A 66 2.46 -8.94 6.76
N TYR A 67 3.18 -8.68 5.66
CA TYR A 67 4.64 -8.72 5.65
C TYR A 67 5.29 -7.67 6.57
N TYR A 68 4.71 -6.46 6.64
CA TYR A 68 5.27 -5.35 7.40
C TYR A 68 4.74 -5.23 8.82
N CYS A 69 3.48 -5.59 9.06
CA CYS A 69 2.84 -5.46 10.36
C CYS A 69 3.38 -6.50 11.36
N GLN A 70 3.58 -6.07 12.61
CA GLN A 70 4.06 -6.92 13.69
C GLN A 70 3.07 -6.99 14.84
N GLU A 71 2.96 -8.16 15.46
CA GLU A 71 2.14 -8.32 16.67
C GLU A 71 2.58 -7.33 17.77
N ASN A 72 1.60 -6.78 18.46
CA ASN A 72 1.77 -5.80 19.55
C ASN A 72 2.31 -4.42 19.14
N ASN A 73 2.46 -4.13 17.85
CA ASN A 73 2.77 -2.79 17.36
C ASN A 73 1.49 -1.98 17.07
N ASP A 74 1.63 -0.66 17.02
CA ASP A 74 0.55 0.24 16.58
C ASP A 74 0.52 0.34 15.06
N GLU A 75 -0.24 -0.54 14.43
CA GLU A 75 -0.37 -0.64 12.97
C GLU A 75 -1.57 0.14 12.39
N ARG A 76 -2.08 1.12 13.15
CA ARG A 76 -3.26 1.91 12.74
C ARG A 76 -3.07 2.66 11.43
N GLU A 77 -1.88 3.16 11.13
CA GLU A 77 -1.63 3.88 9.85
C GLU A 77 -1.63 2.92 8.66
N MET A 78 -1.10 1.70 8.79
CA MET A 78 -1.19 0.67 7.76
C MET A 78 -2.63 0.21 7.56
N LEU A 79 -3.40 0.00 8.63
CA LEU A 79 -4.82 -0.35 8.56
C LEU A 79 -5.64 0.75 7.86
N LYS A 80 -5.39 2.02 8.17
CA LYS A 80 -6.01 3.16 7.47
C LYS A 80 -5.63 3.18 5.98
N LEU A 81 -4.36 2.89 5.67
CA LEU A 81 -3.89 2.83 4.28
C LEU A 81 -4.61 1.73 3.51
N LEU A 82 -4.75 0.53 4.06
CA LEU A 82 -5.53 -0.56 3.47
C LEU A 82 -6.97 -0.10 3.18
N TYR A 83 -7.65 0.46 4.18
CA TYR A 83 -9.04 0.92 4.04
C TYR A 83 -9.19 1.97 2.93
N GLN A 84 -8.34 2.99 2.91
CA GLN A 84 -8.41 4.03 1.89
C GLN A 84 -8.05 3.52 0.49
N SER A 85 -7.12 2.56 0.41
CA SER A 85 -6.73 1.95 -0.87
C SER A 85 -7.84 1.06 -1.43
N PHE A 86 -8.53 0.30 -0.59
CA PHE A 86 -9.70 -0.49 -1.00
C PHE A 86 -10.83 0.42 -1.52
N ARG A 87 -11.10 1.54 -0.83
CA ARG A 87 -12.05 2.54 -1.32
C ARG A 87 -11.62 3.17 -2.65
N ALA A 88 -10.33 3.38 -2.84
CA ALA A 88 -9.80 3.92 -4.09
C ALA A 88 -9.91 2.91 -5.24
N LEU A 89 -9.75 1.61 -4.99
CA LEU A 89 -9.96 0.55 -5.99
C LEU A 89 -11.41 0.44 -6.46
N GLU A 90 -12.40 0.70 -5.59
CA GLU A 90 -13.83 0.75 -5.96
C GLU A 90 -14.21 2.03 -6.73
N ASN A 91 -13.35 3.05 -6.73
CA ASN A 91 -13.64 4.34 -7.36
C ASN A 91 -13.05 4.42 -8.77
N SER A 92 -13.89 4.39 -9.78
CA SER A 92 -13.52 4.46 -11.21
C SER A 92 -12.73 5.71 -11.62
N ARG A 93 -12.63 6.72 -10.76
CA ARG A 93 -11.83 7.93 -10.98
C ARG A 93 -10.33 7.62 -11.03
N TYR A 94 -9.89 6.57 -10.33
CA TYR A 94 -8.47 6.22 -10.20
C TYR A 94 -8.16 4.98 -11.02
N SER A 95 -7.08 5.01 -11.80
CA SER A 95 -6.58 3.79 -12.41
C SER A 95 -6.00 2.87 -11.32
N LYS A 96 -6.18 1.57 -11.49
CA LYS A 96 -5.67 0.57 -10.55
C LYS A 96 -4.16 0.63 -10.38
N GLU A 97 -3.45 0.96 -11.46
CA GLU A 97 -2.00 1.16 -11.44
C GLU A 97 -1.59 2.37 -10.59
N LEU A 98 -2.37 3.46 -10.63
CA LEU A 98 -2.11 4.61 -9.76
C LEU A 98 -2.33 4.24 -8.30
N VAL A 99 -3.44 3.55 -8.00
CA VAL A 99 -3.74 3.10 -6.63
C VAL A 99 -2.63 2.20 -6.11
N ARG A 100 -2.14 1.27 -6.93
CA ARG A 100 -1.01 0.39 -6.58
C ARG A 100 0.25 1.19 -6.25
N ALA A 101 0.69 2.07 -7.14
CA ALA A 101 1.91 2.84 -6.94
C ALA A 101 1.83 3.76 -5.72
N VAL A 102 0.65 4.37 -5.47
CA VAL A 102 0.39 5.18 -4.28
C VAL A 102 0.42 4.34 -3.00
N PHE A 103 -0.21 3.16 -3.01
CA PHE A 103 -0.18 2.24 -1.87
C PHE A 103 1.25 1.82 -1.55
N GLU A 104 1.99 1.30 -2.53
CA GLU A 104 3.36 0.80 -2.35
C GLU A 104 4.26 1.89 -1.76
N LEU A 105 4.30 3.08 -2.37
CA LEU A 105 5.12 4.19 -1.90
C LEU A 105 4.74 4.64 -0.49
N LYS A 106 3.45 4.70 -0.19
CA LYS A 106 2.98 5.09 1.15
C LYS A 106 3.26 4.03 2.20
N ALA A 107 3.08 2.76 1.87
CA ALA A 107 3.33 1.64 2.79
C ALA A 107 4.81 1.56 3.20
N ILE A 108 5.74 1.60 2.24
CA ILE A 108 7.18 1.64 2.56
C ILE A 108 7.57 2.92 3.32
N THR A 109 6.88 4.05 3.07
CA THR A 109 7.12 5.30 3.82
C THR A 109 6.69 5.16 5.28
N ILE A 110 5.52 4.56 5.56
CA ILE A 110 5.02 4.30 6.92
C ILE A 110 6.02 3.44 7.69
N ASN A 111 6.65 2.48 7.01
CA ASN A 111 7.62 1.56 7.62
C ASN A 111 9.07 2.13 7.66
N GLY A 112 9.26 3.39 7.27
CA GLY A 112 10.57 4.06 7.36
C GLY A 112 11.53 3.74 6.20
N GLU A 113 11.09 3.03 5.18
CA GLU A 113 11.88 2.63 4.00
C GLU A 113 11.61 3.50 2.76
N GLY A 114 10.85 4.58 2.94
CA GLY A 114 10.50 5.49 1.84
C GLY A 114 11.70 6.25 1.29
N PRO A 115 11.70 6.56 -0.04
CA PRO A 115 12.80 7.29 -0.66
C PRO A 115 12.87 8.74 -0.20
N GLN A 116 14.09 9.30 -0.15
CA GLN A 116 14.30 10.72 0.07
C GLN A 116 14.08 11.49 -1.23
N VAL A 117 13.02 12.33 -1.27
CA VAL A 117 12.65 13.09 -2.49
C VAL A 117 12.56 14.61 -2.27
N PHE A 118 12.93 15.09 -1.09
CA PHE A 118 12.80 16.50 -0.72
C PHE A 118 14.10 17.32 -0.85
N ALA A 119 15.24 16.63 -0.91
CA ALA A 119 16.55 17.23 -1.07
C ALA A 119 17.50 16.28 -1.79
N CYS A 120 18.50 16.83 -2.46
CA CYS A 120 19.56 16.04 -3.09
C CYS A 120 20.28 15.16 -2.07
N MET A 121 20.39 13.89 -2.34
CA MET A 121 21.05 12.90 -1.48
C MET A 121 22.55 13.21 -1.25
N HIS A 122 23.18 14.01 -2.11
CA HIS A 122 24.60 14.33 -2.03
C HIS A 122 24.87 15.72 -1.42
N CYS A 123 24.32 16.78 -2.02
CA CYS A 123 24.61 18.15 -1.62
C CYS A 123 23.51 18.84 -0.81
N HIS A 124 22.40 18.14 -0.54
CA HIS A 124 21.24 18.63 0.20
C HIS A 124 20.52 19.84 -0.42
N ALA A 125 20.85 20.22 -1.67
CA ALA A 125 20.10 21.23 -2.39
C ALA A 125 18.63 20.80 -2.56
N LYS A 126 17.72 21.78 -2.52
CA LYS A 126 16.28 21.57 -2.68
C LYS A 126 15.75 21.93 -4.07
N GLU A 127 16.62 22.48 -4.90
CA GLU A 127 16.33 22.94 -6.27
C GLU A 127 16.96 21.99 -7.29
N ASP A 128 16.47 22.06 -8.54
CA ASP A 128 16.94 21.24 -9.67
C ASP A 128 16.97 19.72 -9.41
N LEU A 129 16.08 19.24 -8.59
CA LEU A 129 15.94 17.82 -8.26
C LEU A 129 15.25 17.09 -9.42
N CYS A 130 16.01 16.38 -10.25
CA CYS A 130 15.51 15.80 -11.49
C CYS A 130 15.96 14.36 -11.75
N PHE A 131 16.77 13.78 -10.88
CA PHE A 131 17.34 12.45 -11.13
C PHE A 131 17.12 11.54 -9.93
N PHE A 132 16.46 10.40 -10.16
CA PHE A 132 16.15 9.44 -9.11
C PHE A 132 17.05 8.22 -9.20
N SER A 133 17.63 7.83 -8.08
CA SER A 133 18.45 6.63 -7.97
C SER A 133 17.84 5.66 -6.97
N VAL A 134 17.38 4.51 -7.46
CA VAL A 134 16.88 3.42 -6.63
C VAL A 134 17.97 2.94 -5.68
N LYS A 135 19.17 2.65 -6.20
CA LYS A 135 20.29 2.13 -5.38
C LYS A 135 20.71 3.07 -4.25
N ARG A 136 20.48 4.39 -4.41
CA ARG A 136 20.79 5.39 -3.39
C ARG A 136 19.57 5.77 -2.54
N GLY A 137 18.40 5.23 -2.86
CA GLY A 137 17.17 5.46 -2.12
C GLY A 137 16.65 6.90 -2.21
N GLY A 138 16.92 7.65 -3.30
CA GLY A 138 16.45 9.02 -3.36
C GLY A 138 16.84 9.83 -4.58
N ILE A 139 16.58 11.15 -4.49
CA ILE A 139 16.70 12.10 -5.58
C ILE A 139 18.03 12.87 -5.55
N PHE A 140 18.50 13.25 -6.73
CA PHE A 140 19.70 14.04 -6.95
C PHE A 140 19.39 15.28 -7.79
N CYS A 141 20.11 16.37 -7.52
CA CYS A 141 20.07 17.55 -8.39
C CYS A 141 20.86 17.28 -9.68
N ARG A 142 20.63 18.09 -10.71
CA ARG A 142 21.24 17.96 -12.02
C ARG A 142 22.78 17.87 -11.99
N THR A 143 23.41 18.61 -11.08
CA THR A 143 24.87 18.63 -10.92
C THR A 143 25.39 17.31 -10.36
N CYS A 144 24.75 16.79 -9.31
CA CYS A 144 25.19 15.57 -8.62
C CYS A 144 24.78 14.28 -9.35
N ALA A 145 23.84 14.36 -10.28
CA ALA A 145 23.35 13.22 -11.06
C ALA A 145 24.42 12.59 -11.98
N LYS A 146 25.46 13.35 -12.34
CA LYS A 146 26.47 12.92 -13.34
C LYS A 146 27.24 11.66 -12.94
N GLU A 147 27.36 11.39 -11.66
CA GLU A 147 28.15 10.29 -11.11
C GLU A 147 27.29 9.18 -10.48
N VAL A 148 25.96 9.23 -10.72
CA VAL A 148 25.01 8.34 -10.07
C VAL A 148 24.24 7.54 -11.09
N GLN A 149 24.04 6.24 -10.85
CA GLN A 149 23.14 5.41 -11.64
C GLN A 149 21.68 5.68 -11.24
N GLY A 150 20.81 5.87 -12.23
CA GLY A 150 19.38 6.12 -12.01
C GLY A 150 18.70 6.61 -13.28
N MET A 151 17.60 7.33 -13.10
CA MET A 151 16.76 7.83 -14.17
C MET A 151 16.36 9.29 -13.97
N TYR A 152 16.20 10.02 -15.06
CA TYR A 152 15.58 11.34 -15.02
C TYR A 152 14.09 11.19 -14.80
N ILE A 153 13.52 12.06 -13.95
CA ILE A 153 12.10 12.15 -13.68
C ILE A 153 11.61 13.57 -13.88
N SER A 154 10.35 13.70 -14.27
CA SER A 154 9.70 15.00 -14.42
C SER A 154 9.47 15.67 -13.05
N ASP A 155 9.36 17.00 -13.05
CA ASP A 155 8.97 17.76 -11.84
C ASP A 155 7.63 17.28 -11.30
N SER A 156 6.69 16.96 -12.18
CA SER A 156 5.37 16.46 -11.81
C SER A 156 5.45 15.12 -11.08
N THR A 157 6.32 14.21 -11.50
CA THR A 157 6.55 12.92 -10.81
C THR A 157 7.19 13.15 -9.46
N ARG A 158 8.19 14.03 -9.36
CA ARG A 158 8.80 14.41 -8.08
C ARG A 158 7.76 14.97 -7.12
N TYR A 159 6.94 15.92 -7.54
CA TYR A 159 5.87 16.49 -6.72
C TYR A 159 4.84 15.42 -6.30
N THR A 160 4.50 14.50 -7.20
CA THR A 160 3.60 13.40 -6.89
C THR A 160 4.18 12.52 -5.79
N MET A 161 5.46 12.14 -5.87
CA MET A 161 6.12 11.37 -4.82
C MET A 161 6.18 12.12 -3.49
N GLN A 162 6.54 13.41 -3.51
CA GLN A 162 6.54 14.28 -2.32
C GLN A 162 5.16 14.36 -1.69
N TYR A 163 4.11 14.51 -2.52
CA TYR A 163 2.72 14.54 -2.06
C TYR A 163 2.33 13.22 -1.37
N ILE A 164 2.58 12.07 -2.00
CA ILE A 164 2.25 10.75 -1.44
C ILE A 164 2.95 10.55 -0.10
N ILE A 165 4.24 10.87 0.00
CA ILE A 165 5.05 10.68 1.20
C ILE A 165 4.55 11.56 2.34
N SER A 166 4.33 12.86 2.10
CA SER A 166 4.02 13.84 3.15
C SER A 166 2.54 13.90 3.54
N THR A 167 1.63 13.48 2.65
CA THR A 167 0.19 13.62 2.89
C THR A 167 -0.31 12.57 3.91
N PRO A 168 -1.13 12.97 4.90
CA PRO A 168 -1.81 12.01 5.78
C PRO A 168 -2.67 11.03 4.98
N VAL A 169 -2.71 9.76 5.42
CA VAL A 169 -3.43 8.67 4.73
C VAL A 169 -4.89 9.01 4.41
N ALA A 170 -5.57 9.72 5.30
CA ALA A 170 -6.98 10.10 5.11
C ALA A 170 -7.23 11.01 3.88
N ARG A 171 -6.20 11.68 3.35
CA ARG A 171 -6.30 12.59 2.18
C ARG A 171 -5.51 12.08 0.97
N LEU A 172 -4.96 10.88 1.06
CA LEU A 172 -4.01 10.35 0.09
C LEU A 172 -4.58 10.27 -1.32
N TYR A 173 -5.78 9.72 -1.47
CA TYR A 173 -6.45 9.54 -2.77
C TYR A 173 -7.34 10.74 -3.10
N SER A 174 -6.72 11.87 -3.48
CA SER A 174 -7.43 13.12 -3.83
C SER A 174 -7.01 13.70 -5.17
N PHE A 175 -6.11 13.03 -5.90
CA PHE A 175 -5.52 13.52 -7.16
C PHE A 175 -5.53 12.43 -8.23
N THR A 176 -5.35 12.86 -9.48
CA THR A 176 -5.03 12.01 -10.63
C THR A 176 -3.76 12.55 -11.27
N VAL A 177 -3.11 11.76 -12.10
CA VAL A 177 -1.86 12.11 -12.78
C VAL A 177 -1.98 11.93 -14.28
N SER A 178 -1.07 12.54 -15.05
CA SER A 178 -0.94 12.25 -16.47
C SER A 178 -0.37 10.86 -16.71
N GLU A 179 -0.54 10.33 -17.94
CA GLU A 179 0.03 9.04 -18.32
C GLU A 179 1.57 9.02 -18.19
N GLU A 180 2.23 10.14 -18.46
CA GLU A 180 3.67 10.28 -18.29
C GLU A 180 4.11 10.08 -16.83
N VAL A 181 3.45 10.80 -15.91
CA VAL A 181 3.73 10.69 -14.47
C VAL A 181 3.43 9.29 -13.97
N LEU A 182 2.33 8.69 -14.40
CA LEU A 182 1.98 7.32 -14.03
C LEU A 182 3.04 6.32 -14.49
N ARG A 183 3.52 6.46 -15.73
CA ARG A 183 4.58 5.60 -16.29
C ARG A 183 5.87 5.71 -15.50
N GLU A 184 6.33 6.94 -15.20
CA GLU A 184 7.53 7.18 -14.40
C GLU A 184 7.38 6.60 -13.00
N LEU A 185 6.25 6.84 -12.34
CA LEU A 185 5.96 6.35 -10.99
C LEU A 185 5.95 4.82 -10.94
N LYS A 186 5.29 4.16 -11.91
CA LYS A 186 5.27 2.69 -12.03
C LYS A 186 6.69 2.12 -12.21
N MET A 187 7.51 2.76 -13.05
CA MET A 187 8.89 2.32 -13.28
C MET A 187 9.73 2.43 -12.01
N ILE A 188 9.65 3.59 -11.33
CA ILE A 188 10.34 3.80 -10.06
C ILE A 188 9.90 2.76 -9.02
N MET A 189 8.59 2.57 -8.83
CA MET A 189 8.09 1.66 -7.82
C MET A 189 8.47 0.22 -8.11
N LYS A 190 8.39 -0.22 -9.37
CA LYS A 190 8.81 -1.57 -9.77
C LYS A 190 10.28 -1.84 -9.40
N GLU A 191 11.19 -0.91 -9.72
CA GLU A 191 12.61 -1.07 -9.42
C GLU A 191 12.88 -0.92 -7.91
N TYR A 192 12.20 0.00 -7.25
CA TYR A 192 12.36 0.25 -5.81
C TYR A 192 11.92 -0.95 -4.98
N MET A 193 10.74 -1.49 -5.29
CA MET A 193 10.22 -2.69 -4.65
C MET A 193 11.15 -3.90 -4.86
N ALA A 194 11.64 -4.12 -6.08
CA ALA A 194 12.57 -5.21 -6.38
C ALA A 194 13.91 -5.08 -5.66
N TYR A 195 14.33 -3.85 -5.31
CA TYR A 195 15.61 -3.60 -4.67
C TYR A 195 15.54 -3.64 -3.13
N TYR A 196 14.48 -3.10 -2.55
CA TYR A 196 14.37 -2.93 -1.09
C TYR A 196 13.45 -3.95 -0.42
N VAL A 197 12.42 -4.44 -1.11
CA VAL A 197 11.46 -5.38 -0.53
C VAL A 197 11.81 -6.79 -0.95
N HIS A 198 12.44 -7.52 -0.03
CA HIS A 198 12.90 -8.90 -0.27
C HIS A 198 11.81 -9.91 0.06
N HIS A 199 10.64 -9.76 -0.56
CA HIS A 199 9.50 -10.66 -0.38
C HIS A 199 8.85 -10.98 -1.72
N ASP A 200 8.51 -12.25 -1.92
CA ASP A 200 7.82 -12.72 -3.11
C ASP A 200 6.32 -12.80 -2.83
N PHE A 201 5.61 -11.75 -3.27
CA PHE A 201 4.17 -11.62 -3.05
C PHE A 201 3.40 -12.60 -3.94
N LYS A 202 2.87 -13.66 -3.35
CA LYS A 202 2.13 -14.74 -4.05
C LYS A 202 0.89 -14.23 -4.77
N SER A 203 0.21 -13.26 -4.19
CA SER A 203 -0.98 -12.64 -4.78
C SER A 203 -0.72 -12.00 -6.14
N LEU A 204 0.49 -11.48 -6.40
CA LEU A 204 0.87 -10.95 -7.71
C LEU A 204 1.08 -12.03 -8.77
N SER A 205 1.45 -13.26 -8.37
CA SER A 205 1.71 -14.36 -9.30
C SER A 205 0.44 -15.16 -9.67
N ILE A 206 -0.63 -15.04 -8.91
CA ILE A 206 -1.87 -15.78 -9.14
C ILE A 206 -2.73 -15.09 -10.22
N PHE A 207 -2.58 -13.79 -10.37
CA PHE A 207 -3.42 -12.96 -11.23
C PHE A 207 -2.63 -12.16 -12.30
N GLY A 208 -1.32 -12.43 -12.43
CA GLY A 208 -0.42 -11.81 -13.42
C GLY A 208 -0.27 -12.65 -14.70
#